data_9316fb37ae7499dedc4eb69256cd0b3f
#
_entry.id   9316fb37ae7499dedc4eb69256cd0b3f
#
_cell.length_a   1.000
_cell.length_b   1.000
_cell.length_c   1.000
_cell.angle_alpha   90.00
_cell.angle_beta   90.00
_cell.angle_gamma   90.00
#
_symmetry.space_group_name_H-M   'P 1'
#
loop_
_entity.id
_entity.type
_entity.pdbx_description
1 polymer ?
#
loop_
_entity_poly.entity_id
_entity_poly.type
_entity_poly.pdbx_seq_one_letter_code
_entity_poly.pdbx_strand_id
1 'polypeptide(L)'
;ESVAGVKPWTVDEIQTATELIELTGRLELLSGPPPLLLDGAHTPLSLAAFTGCFQSYCGSVPGALLLGMMQDKDAISSLAPVAELIPPPSIVSITVPSPRGLPASQLANIIESLGTRCQPLDEPQQGLAWMMEKAAAGVPTAATGSMLLAGWIRRHWGEPLH
;
A
#
# COMPACT_ATOMS: atom_id res chain seq x y z
N GLU A 1 29.35 -19.82 18.39
CA GLU A 1 30.31 -19.11 19.26
C GLU A 1 29.64 -17.90 19.85
N SER A 2 29.32 -17.91 21.16
CA SER A 2 28.78 -16.76 21.86
C SER A 2 29.89 -15.70 21.99
N VAL A 3 29.64 -14.49 21.55
CA VAL A 3 30.52 -13.36 21.83
C VAL A 3 30.54 -13.16 23.35
N ALA A 4 31.70 -13.39 23.96
CA ALA A 4 31.86 -13.32 25.40
C ALA A 4 31.43 -11.94 25.93
N GLY A 5 30.45 -11.92 26.85
CA GLY A 5 29.98 -10.70 27.54
C GLY A 5 28.67 -10.07 27.03
N VAL A 6 28.04 -10.61 25.99
CA VAL A 6 26.73 -10.13 25.55
C VAL A 6 25.63 -11.04 26.09
N LYS A 7 24.79 -10.54 26.97
CA LYS A 7 23.57 -11.24 27.43
C LYS A 7 22.64 -11.45 26.24
N PRO A 8 22.19 -12.68 25.94
CA PRO A 8 21.19 -12.91 24.90
C PRO A 8 19.88 -12.19 25.26
N TRP A 9 19.25 -11.60 24.27
CA TRP A 9 17.94 -10.99 24.44
C TRP A 9 16.89 -12.06 24.75
N THR A 10 16.01 -11.77 25.67
CA THR A 10 14.83 -12.61 25.93
C THR A 10 13.75 -12.30 24.86
N VAL A 11 12.82 -13.23 24.69
CA VAL A 11 11.67 -13.03 23.77
C VAL A 11 10.89 -11.78 24.15
N ASP A 12 10.66 -11.54 25.44
CA ASP A 12 9.92 -10.37 25.95
C ASP A 12 10.67 -9.05 25.66
N GLU A 13 12.01 -9.05 25.81
CA GLU A 13 12.83 -7.87 25.48
C GLU A 13 12.76 -7.57 23.97
N ILE A 14 12.79 -8.59 23.11
CA ILE A 14 12.66 -8.45 21.66
C ILE A 14 11.25 -7.95 21.31
N GLN A 15 10.23 -8.53 21.92
CA GLN A 15 8.83 -8.16 21.67
C GLN A 15 8.57 -6.71 22.08
N THR A 16 9.00 -6.31 23.28
CA THR A 16 8.89 -4.92 23.74
C THR A 16 9.63 -3.94 22.82
N ALA A 17 10.84 -4.31 22.38
CA ALA A 17 11.61 -3.46 21.47
C ALA A 17 10.93 -3.33 20.09
N THR A 18 10.32 -4.41 19.57
CA THR A 18 9.61 -4.38 18.28
C THR A 18 8.30 -3.61 18.33
N GLU A 19 7.58 -3.60 19.45
CA GLU A 19 6.37 -2.81 19.65
C GLU A 19 6.64 -1.28 19.62
N LEU A 20 7.86 -0.86 19.90
CA LEU A 20 8.30 0.54 19.88
C LEU A 20 8.79 1.00 18.49
N ILE A 21 8.90 0.08 17.52
CA ILE A 21 9.42 0.41 16.19
C ILE A 21 8.28 0.83 15.27
N GLU A 22 8.18 2.11 14.97
CA GLU A 22 7.35 2.62 13.89
C GLU A 22 8.11 2.53 12.56
N LEU A 23 7.67 1.62 11.69
CA LEU A 23 8.25 1.47 10.36
C LEU A 23 7.44 2.29 9.34
N THR A 24 7.97 3.45 8.97
CA THR A 24 7.35 4.32 7.96
C THR A 24 7.10 3.58 6.63
N GLY A 25 5.87 3.63 6.13
CA GLY A 25 5.48 2.96 4.88
C GLY A 25 5.50 1.43 4.96
N ARG A 26 5.33 0.86 6.16
CA ARG A 26 5.21 -0.57 6.41
C ARG A 26 3.97 -0.83 7.26
N LEU A 27 2.84 -1.12 6.62
CA LEU A 27 1.52 -1.25 7.24
C LEU A 27 1.21 -0.08 8.19
N GLU A 28 1.65 1.11 7.80
CA GLU A 28 1.50 2.34 8.56
C GLU A 28 0.05 2.83 8.45
N LEU A 29 -0.60 3.03 9.58
CA LEU A 29 -1.90 3.69 9.62
C LEU A 29 -1.66 5.19 9.85
N LEU A 30 -1.75 5.98 8.78
CA LEU A 30 -1.70 7.42 8.89
C LEU A 30 -2.94 7.91 9.62
N SER A 31 -2.71 8.49 10.81
CA SER A 31 -3.75 9.13 11.60
C SER A 31 -4.15 10.44 10.94
N GLY A 32 -5.44 10.62 10.76
CA GLY A 32 -6.06 11.83 10.23
C GLY A 32 -7.53 11.54 9.99
N PRO A 33 -8.42 12.54 9.94
CA PRO A 33 -9.73 12.37 9.34
C PRO A 33 -9.61 12.61 7.81
N PRO A 34 -9.68 11.57 7.00
CA PRO A 34 -9.86 10.14 7.31
C PRO A 34 -8.54 9.35 7.46
N PRO A 35 -8.53 8.18 8.14
CA PRO A 35 -7.34 7.34 8.22
C PRO A 35 -7.01 6.65 6.90
N LEU A 36 -5.70 6.39 6.65
CA LEU A 36 -5.20 5.72 5.45
C LEU A 36 -4.22 4.62 5.84
N LEU A 37 -4.42 3.40 5.34
CA LEU A 37 -3.42 2.33 5.44
C LEU A 37 -2.37 2.49 4.33
N LEU A 38 -1.12 2.67 4.70
CA LEU A 38 -0.01 2.92 3.80
C LEU A 38 1.03 1.80 3.88
N ASP A 39 1.42 1.26 2.73
CA ASP A 39 2.45 0.23 2.67
C ASP A 39 3.29 0.34 1.38
N GLY A 40 4.56 0.01 1.48
CA GLY A 40 5.48 -0.01 0.33
C GLY A 40 5.68 -1.40 -0.29
N ALA A 41 4.76 -2.35 -0.08
CA ALA A 41 4.82 -3.69 -0.64
C ALA A 41 4.89 -3.66 -2.17
N HIS A 42 5.80 -4.46 -2.75
CA HIS A 42 6.04 -4.45 -4.19
C HIS A 42 6.60 -5.79 -4.71
N THR A 43 6.53 -6.84 -3.89
CA THR A 43 6.91 -8.21 -4.25
C THR A 43 5.73 -9.14 -3.97
N PRO A 44 5.66 -10.35 -4.58
CA PRO A 44 4.56 -11.27 -4.34
C PRO A 44 4.31 -11.55 -2.85
N LEU A 45 5.38 -11.80 -2.09
CA LEU A 45 5.28 -12.10 -0.65
C LEU A 45 4.81 -10.89 0.16
N SER A 46 5.36 -9.69 -0.11
CA SER A 46 4.98 -8.50 0.63
C SER A 46 3.56 -8.04 0.30
N LEU A 47 3.11 -8.19 -0.95
CA LEU A 47 1.72 -7.88 -1.33
C LEU A 47 0.73 -8.92 -0.78
N ALA A 48 1.10 -10.19 -0.67
CA ALA A 48 0.27 -11.19 0.02
C ALA A 48 0.10 -10.84 1.51
N ALA A 49 1.15 -10.40 2.19
CA ALA A 49 1.06 -9.94 3.58
C ALA A 49 0.20 -8.66 3.70
N PHE A 50 0.41 -7.68 2.81
CA PHE A 50 -0.39 -6.46 2.76
C PHE A 50 -1.88 -6.76 2.54
N THR A 51 -2.24 -7.62 1.58
CA THR A 51 -3.66 -7.92 1.28
C THR A 51 -4.37 -8.57 2.46
N GLY A 52 -3.71 -9.43 3.22
CA GLY A 52 -4.27 -10.00 4.46
C GLY A 52 -4.57 -8.92 5.51
N CYS A 53 -3.65 -7.97 5.70
CA CYS A 53 -3.87 -6.84 6.61
C CYS A 53 -4.94 -5.88 6.10
N PHE A 54 -4.95 -5.57 4.78
CA PHE A 54 -5.95 -4.71 4.17
C PHE A 54 -7.36 -5.32 4.26
N GLN A 55 -7.50 -6.63 4.04
CA GLN A 55 -8.77 -7.33 4.20
C GLN A 55 -9.27 -7.26 5.65
N SER A 56 -8.37 -7.44 6.63
CA SER A 56 -8.70 -7.29 8.04
C SER A 56 -9.11 -5.84 8.39
N TYR A 57 -8.44 -4.85 7.79
CA TYR A 57 -8.76 -3.43 7.94
C TYR A 57 -10.12 -3.07 7.34
N CYS A 58 -10.48 -3.64 6.19
CA CYS A 58 -11.78 -3.44 5.53
C CYS A 58 -12.93 -4.16 6.24
N GLY A 59 -12.65 -5.29 6.91
CA GLY A 59 -13.69 -6.16 7.44
C GLY A 59 -14.55 -6.77 6.32
N SER A 60 -15.87 -6.51 6.36
CA SER A 60 -16.81 -7.05 5.38
C SER A 60 -17.18 -6.07 4.25
N VAL A 61 -16.61 -4.86 4.24
CA VAL A 61 -16.94 -3.84 3.23
C VAL A 61 -15.86 -3.76 2.14
N PRO A 62 -16.22 -3.44 0.89
CA PRO A 62 -15.22 -3.19 -0.14
C PRO A 62 -14.38 -1.99 0.22
N GLY A 63 -13.07 -2.13 0.12
CA GLY A 63 -12.13 -1.02 0.30
C GLY A 63 -11.87 -0.24 -0.98
N ALA A 64 -11.04 0.80 -0.87
CA ALA A 64 -10.49 1.56 -1.97
C ALA A 64 -8.96 1.47 -1.95
N LEU A 65 -8.34 1.11 -3.08
CA LEU A 65 -6.92 0.83 -3.17
C LEU A 65 -6.26 1.66 -4.27
N LEU A 66 -5.26 2.44 -3.91
CA LEU A 66 -4.37 3.11 -4.84
C LEU A 66 -3.11 2.29 -5.06
N LEU A 67 -2.79 2.00 -6.32
CA LEU A 67 -1.62 1.23 -6.71
C LEU A 67 -0.66 2.05 -7.57
N GLY A 68 0.64 1.88 -7.31
CA GLY A 68 1.68 2.42 -8.16
C GLY A 68 2.96 1.62 -7.99
N MET A 69 3.51 1.11 -9.10
CA MET A 69 4.67 0.23 -9.10
C MET A 69 5.83 0.81 -9.92
N MET A 70 6.99 0.21 -9.75
CA MET A 70 8.18 0.52 -10.54
C MET A 70 8.30 -0.46 -11.71
N GLN A 71 8.88 -0.02 -12.85
CA GLN A 71 9.03 -0.83 -14.07
C GLN A 71 9.92 -2.08 -13.89
N ASP A 72 10.85 -2.05 -12.93
CA ASP A 72 11.78 -3.14 -12.66
C ASP A 72 11.21 -4.29 -11.84
N LYS A 73 9.90 -4.26 -11.54
CA LYS A 73 9.21 -5.28 -10.73
C LYS A 73 8.38 -6.23 -11.59
N ASP A 74 8.31 -7.48 -11.17
CA ASP A 74 7.35 -8.44 -11.71
C ASP A 74 5.94 -8.09 -11.19
N ALA A 75 5.27 -7.19 -11.91
CA ALA A 75 3.97 -6.69 -11.50
C ALA A 75 2.89 -7.78 -11.56
N ILE A 76 2.94 -8.70 -12.52
CA ILE A 76 1.93 -9.77 -12.67
C ILE A 76 1.93 -10.66 -11.44
N SER A 77 3.06 -11.26 -11.11
CA SER A 77 3.16 -12.14 -9.93
C SER A 77 2.93 -11.38 -8.63
N SER A 78 3.36 -10.13 -8.55
CA SER A 78 3.20 -9.32 -7.35
C SER A 78 1.74 -8.95 -7.07
N LEU A 79 0.93 -8.69 -8.10
CA LEU A 79 -0.45 -8.23 -7.97
C LEU A 79 -1.48 -9.35 -7.90
N ALA A 80 -1.10 -10.61 -8.13
CA ALA A 80 -2.01 -11.74 -8.01
C ALA A 80 -2.78 -11.76 -6.66
N PRO A 81 -2.17 -11.53 -5.49
CA PRO A 81 -2.91 -11.47 -4.22
C PRO A 81 -3.93 -10.34 -4.14
N VAL A 82 -3.71 -9.24 -4.86
CA VAL A 82 -4.68 -8.11 -4.90
C VAL A 82 -5.93 -8.49 -5.66
N ALA A 83 -5.80 -9.28 -6.74
CA ALA A 83 -6.92 -9.76 -7.52
C ALA A 83 -7.79 -10.80 -6.78
N GLU A 84 -7.25 -11.42 -5.73
CA GLU A 84 -7.95 -12.42 -4.91
C GLU A 84 -8.73 -11.80 -3.74
N LEU A 85 -8.69 -10.49 -3.54
CA LEU A 85 -9.40 -9.82 -2.44
C LEU A 85 -10.93 -9.97 -2.55
N ILE A 86 -11.57 -10.33 -1.44
CA ILE A 86 -13.03 -10.52 -1.34
C ILE A 86 -13.57 -9.74 -0.12
N PRO A 87 -14.53 -8.82 -0.30
CA PRO A 87 -15.04 -8.33 -1.57
C PRO A 87 -13.97 -7.54 -2.37
N PRO A 88 -14.06 -7.54 -3.72
CA PRO A 88 -13.08 -6.83 -4.53
C PRO A 88 -13.11 -5.33 -4.24
N PRO A 89 -11.95 -4.71 -3.99
CA PRO A 89 -11.87 -3.28 -3.76
C PRO A 89 -12.10 -2.47 -5.05
N SER A 90 -12.44 -1.19 -4.89
CA SER A 90 -12.28 -0.22 -5.98
C SER A 90 -10.80 0.08 -6.14
N ILE A 91 -10.24 -0.10 -7.34
CA ILE A 91 -8.80 0.09 -7.58
C ILE A 91 -8.57 1.21 -8.59
N VAL A 92 -7.65 2.10 -8.26
CA VAL A 92 -7.05 3.03 -9.21
C VAL A 92 -5.54 2.81 -9.27
N SER A 93 -4.96 2.99 -10.44
CA SER A 93 -3.52 2.98 -10.64
C SER A 93 -3.01 4.36 -11.01
N ILE A 94 -1.81 4.69 -10.53
CA ILE A 94 -1.09 5.90 -10.91
C ILE A 94 0.34 5.58 -11.34
N THR A 95 0.92 6.46 -12.15
CA THR A 95 2.35 6.45 -12.39
C THR A 95 3.07 7.02 -11.18
N VAL A 96 3.91 6.21 -10.52
CA VAL A 96 4.73 6.70 -9.39
C VAL A 96 5.56 7.90 -9.87
N PRO A 97 5.63 9.01 -9.10
CA PRO A 97 6.45 10.18 -9.45
C PRO A 97 7.96 9.85 -9.47
N SER A 98 8.40 9.14 -10.49
CA SER A 98 9.76 8.68 -10.71
C SER A 98 9.95 8.35 -12.19
N PRO A 99 11.15 8.61 -12.77
CA PRO A 99 11.46 8.19 -14.16
C PRO A 99 11.33 6.68 -14.41
N ARG A 100 11.34 5.87 -13.34
CA ARG A 100 11.17 4.43 -13.39
C ARG A 100 9.77 3.97 -12.97
N GLY A 101 8.80 4.88 -12.81
CA GLY A 101 7.41 4.54 -12.52
C GLY A 101 6.81 3.72 -13.66
N LEU A 102 6.11 2.63 -13.33
CA LEU A 102 5.31 1.90 -14.31
C LEU A 102 4.10 2.78 -14.70
N PRO A 103 3.86 3.02 -16.01
CA PRO A 103 2.72 3.82 -16.43
C PRO A 103 1.39 3.29 -15.88
N ALA A 104 0.53 4.20 -15.41
CA ALA A 104 -0.76 3.86 -14.80
C ALA A 104 -1.61 2.95 -15.70
N SER A 105 -1.67 3.24 -17.01
CA SER A 105 -2.40 2.42 -17.98
C SER A 105 -1.84 1.00 -18.13
N GLN A 106 -0.52 0.84 -18.09
CA GLN A 106 0.10 -0.49 -18.13
C GLN A 106 -0.20 -1.28 -16.85
N LEU A 107 -0.13 -0.61 -15.70
CA LEU A 107 -0.45 -1.21 -14.41
C LEU A 107 -1.93 -1.63 -14.36
N ALA A 108 -2.85 -0.79 -14.85
CA ALA A 108 -4.26 -1.13 -14.97
C ALA A 108 -4.50 -2.36 -15.86
N ASN A 109 -3.88 -2.42 -17.03
CA ASN A 109 -3.99 -3.58 -17.94
C ASN A 109 -3.51 -4.87 -17.28
N ILE A 110 -2.44 -4.81 -16.47
CA ILE A 110 -1.96 -5.98 -15.72
C ILE A 110 -3.03 -6.45 -14.70
N ILE A 111 -3.59 -5.52 -13.92
CA ILE A 111 -4.63 -5.84 -12.93
C ILE A 111 -5.88 -6.40 -13.62
N GLU A 112 -6.28 -5.84 -14.75
CA GLU A 112 -7.42 -6.34 -15.54
C GLU A 112 -7.17 -7.73 -16.12
N SER A 113 -5.93 -8.03 -16.52
CA SER A 113 -5.56 -9.38 -16.96
C SER A 113 -5.66 -10.43 -15.85
N LEU A 114 -5.61 -10.00 -14.60
CA LEU A 114 -5.83 -10.83 -13.40
C LEU A 114 -7.32 -10.92 -12.99
N GLY A 115 -8.23 -10.33 -13.77
CA GLY A 115 -9.68 -10.44 -13.56
C GLY A 115 -10.29 -9.36 -12.68
N THR A 116 -9.53 -8.33 -12.28
CA THR A 116 -10.00 -7.25 -11.41
C THR A 116 -10.00 -5.92 -12.16
N ARG A 117 -11.07 -5.12 -12.02
CA ARG A 117 -11.16 -3.80 -12.66
C ARG A 117 -10.21 -2.82 -12.01
N CYS A 118 -9.53 -2.00 -12.83
CA CYS A 118 -8.65 -0.93 -12.38
C CYS A 118 -8.81 0.30 -13.27
N GLN A 119 -8.98 1.46 -12.67
CA GLN A 119 -9.04 2.72 -13.39
C GLN A 119 -7.65 3.38 -13.39
N PRO A 120 -7.00 3.60 -14.55
CA PRO A 120 -5.78 4.38 -14.60
C PRO A 120 -6.07 5.87 -14.43
N LEU A 121 -5.23 6.57 -13.67
CA LEU A 121 -5.22 8.02 -13.52
C LEU A 121 -3.84 8.53 -13.94
N ASP A 122 -3.80 9.51 -14.83
CA ASP A 122 -2.54 9.97 -15.42
C ASP A 122 -1.68 10.74 -14.41
N GLU A 123 -2.33 11.53 -13.55
CA GLU A 123 -1.64 12.39 -12.58
C GLU A 123 -1.74 11.81 -11.17
N PRO A 124 -0.61 11.71 -10.43
CA PRO A 124 -0.61 11.21 -9.05
C PRO A 124 -1.55 11.96 -8.10
N GLN A 125 -1.73 13.26 -8.34
CA GLN A 125 -2.63 14.12 -7.57
C GLN A 125 -4.10 13.70 -7.71
N GLN A 126 -4.51 13.20 -8.90
CA GLN A 126 -5.86 12.66 -9.11
C GLN A 126 -6.09 11.41 -8.27
N GLY A 127 -5.07 10.54 -8.16
CA GLY A 127 -5.11 9.36 -7.29
C GLY A 127 -5.24 9.73 -5.81
N LEU A 128 -4.50 10.75 -5.37
CA LEU A 128 -4.59 11.27 -4.00
C LEU A 128 -5.98 11.85 -3.72
N ALA A 129 -6.51 12.68 -4.63
CA ALA A 129 -7.85 13.26 -4.53
C ALA A 129 -8.93 12.19 -4.45
N TRP A 130 -8.84 11.17 -5.30
CA TRP A 130 -9.76 10.04 -5.30
C TRP A 130 -9.73 9.28 -3.96
N MET A 131 -8.55 9.02 -3.41
CA MET A 131 -8.43 8.38 -2.09
C MET A 131 -9.04 9.23 -0.98
N MET A 132 -8.78 10.54 -0.97
CA MET A 132 -9.34 11.45 0.02
C MET A 132 -10.87 11.48 -0.06
N GLU A 133 -11.45 11.48 -1.26
CA GLU A 133 -12.90 11.38 -1.46
C GLU A 133 -13.47 10.07 -0.89
N LYS A 134 -12.85 8.92 -1.22
CA LYS A 134 -13.29 7.61 -0.71
C LYS A 134 -13.22 7.54 0.81
N ALA A 135 -12.11 7.97 1.37
CA ALA A 135 -11.90 7.96 2.80
C ALA A 135 -12.86 8.92 3.54
N ALA A 136 -13.14 10.12 2.99
CA ALA A 136 -14.14 11.04 3.51
C ALA A 136 -15.57 10.46 3.46
N ALA A 137 -15.85 9.57 2.51
CA ALA A 137 -17.09 8.81 2.43
C ALA A 137 -17.14 7.60 3.39
N GLY A 138 -16.13 7.41 4.23
CA GLY A 138 -16.07 6.32 5.20
C GLY A 138 -15.64 4.98 4.60
N VAL A 139 -15.12 4.96 3.37
CA VAL A 139 -14.58 3.75 2.74
C VAL A 139 -13.18 3.49 3.27
N PRO A 140 -12.85 2.27 3.76
CA PRO A 140 -11.48 1.92 4.12
C PRO A 140 -10.54 2.09 2.93
N THR A 141 -9.52 2.93 3.07
CA THR A 141 -8.60 3.26 1.98
C THR A 141 -7.18 2.81 2.27
N ALA A 142 -6.48 2.38 1.22
CA ALA A 142 -5.08 2.04 1.31
C ALA A 142 -4.29 2.44 0.05
N ALA A 143 -2.97 2.60 0.20
CA ALA A 143 -2.05 2.81 -0.92
C ALA A 143 -0.85 1.87 -0.79
N THR A 144 -0.46 1.24 -1.92
CA THR A 144 0.66 0.28 -1.94
C THR A 144 1.28 0.12 -3.34
N GLY A 145 2.31 -0.72 -3.44
CA GLY A 145 2.99 -1.09 -4.69
C GLY A 145 4.40 -0.51 -4.82
N SER A 146 4.79 0.49 -4.02
CA SER A 146 6.13 1.06 -4.05
C SER A 146 6.44 1.88 -2.79
N MET A 147 7.67 1.76 -2.28
CA MET A 147 8.17 2.63 -1.21
C MET A 147 8.23 4.12 -1.63
N LEU A 148 8.48 4.39 -2.92
CA LEU A 148 8.46 5.78 -3.43
C LEU A 148 7.03 6.33 -3.43
N LEU A 149 6.04 5.52 -3.79
CA LEU A 149 4.64 5.90 -3.67
C LEU A 149 4.26 6.16 -2.21
N ALA A 150 4.61 5.24 -1.31
CA ALA A 150 4.33 5.39 0.11
C ALA A 150 4.93 6.70 0.67
N GLY A 151 6.19 7.00 0.35
CA GLY A 151 6.84 8.24 0.76
C GLY A 151 6.19 9.49 0.15
N TRP A 152 5.72 9.41 -1.09
CA TRP A 152 5.03 10.52 -1.75
C TRP A 152 3.64 10.76 -1.12
N ILE A 153 2.82 9.70 -0.95
CA ILE A 153 1.50 9.79 -0.31
C ILE A 153 1.62 10.33 1.12
N ARG A 154 2.55 9.80 1.92
CA ARG A 154 2.75 10.22 3.31
C ARG A 154 3.03 11.73 3.42
N ARG A 155 3.73 12.29 2.44
CA ARG A 155 4.05 13.73 2.41
C ARG A 155 2.83 14.60 2.08
N HIS A 156 1.90 14.10 1.25
CA HIS A 156 0.79 14.89 0.74
C HIS A 156 -0.57 14.52 1.36
N TRP A 157 -0.62 13.49 2.20
CA TRP A 157 -1.86 13.09 2.86
C TRP A 157 -2.28 14.12 3.90
N GLY A 158 -3.51 14.65 3.75
CA GLY A 158 -4.05 15.68 4.64
C GLY A 158 -3.65 17.12 4.27
N GLU A 159 -2.83 17.33 3.23
CA GLU A 159 -2.58 18.66 2.69
C GLU A 159 -3.72 19.12 1.77
N PRO A 160 -4.07 20.43 1.74
CA PRO A 160 -5.00 20.95 0.73
C PRO A 160 -4.45 20.70 -0.67
N LEU A 161 -5.26 20.10 -1.55
CA LEU A 161 -4.93 19.96 -2.97
C LEU A 161 -5.06 21.33 -3.64
N HIS A 162 -3.94 21.91 -4.05
CA HIS A 162 -3.87 23.19 -4.77
C HIS A 162 -3.91 22.99 -6.27
#